data_08a40710b205af0c0bbbf70ce921030d
#
_entry.id   08a40710b205af0c0bbbf70ce921030d
#
_cell.length_a   1.000
_cell.length_b   1.000
_cell.length_c   1.000
_cell.angle_alpha   90.00
_cell.angle_beta   90.00
_cell.angle_gamma   90.00
#
_symmetry.space_group_name_H-M   'P 1'
#
loop_
_entity.id
_entity.type
_entity.pdbx_description
1 polymer ?
#
loop_
_entity_poly.entity_id
_entity_poly.type
_entity_poly.pdbx_seq_one_letter_code
_entity_poly.pdbx_strand_id
1 'polypeptide(L)'
;MIVTLALMAMSQATPQQWPQHSMDRPRPAVVNPGPPPSDAIVLFDGKDLSQWRSDADSSAAKWTVRDGYVEVKPGTGTMASARGFGDVQLHIEWATPAVAKGEGQERGNSGIFLMGIYELQVLDSYQNDTYPDGQAGAVYGQNPPLVNPTKGPGQWQAYDVIFHRPRFNADGSLDKPARMTVLLNGVLIQDNFELVGPTANRQQPPYRMHPDKLPLKLQDHGNPMRFRNIWIRALE
;
A
#
# COMPACT_ATOMS: atom_id res chain seq x y z
N MET A 1 -55.58 11.66 9.39
CA MET A 1 -54.61 11.22 8.34
C MET A 1 -53.54 10.44 9.03
N ILE A 2 -53.54 9.11 8.88
CA ILE A 2 -52.53 8.23 9.45
C ILE A 2 -51.51 8.00 8.32
N VAL A 3 -50.29 8.48 8.50
CA VAL A 3 -49.18 8.24 7.55
C VAL A 3 -48.54 6.91 7.94
N THR A 4 -48.79 5.88 7.17
CA THR A 4 -48.13 4.57 7.33
C THR A 4 -46.74 4.64 6.72
N LEU A 5 -45.70 4.66 7.55
CA LEU A 5 -44.31 4.50 7.12
C LEU A 5 -44.07 3.03 6.73
N ALA A 6 -43.90 2.78 5.46
CA ALA A 6 -43.45 1.46 4.98
C ALA A 6 -41.93 1.33 5.22
N LEU A 7 -41.51 0.50 6.17
CA LEU A 7 -40.12 0.04 6.30
C LEU A 7 -39.80 -0.86 5.10
N MET A 8 -39.01 -0.37 4.16
CA MET A 8 -38.36 -1.23 3.19
C MET A 8 -37.21 -1.99 3.88
N ALA A 9 -37.44 -3.26 4.19
CA ALA A 9 -36.38 -4.17 4.58
C ALA A 9 -35.45 -4.38 3.37
N MET A 10 -34.23 -3.85 3.42
CA MET A 10 -33.19 -4.22 2.46
C MET A 10 -32.81 -5.69 2.71
N SER A 11 -33.26 -6.57 1.82
CA SER A 11 -32.86 -7.97 1.78
C SER A 11 -31.35 -8.01 1.50
N GLN A 12 -30.55 -8.35 2.50
CA GLN A 12 -29.16 -8.73 2.26
C GLN A 12 -29.19 -10.04 1.43
N ALA A 13 -28.72 -9.97 0.20
CA ALA A 13 -28.59 -11.15 -0.64
C ALA A 13 -27.63 -12.13 0.07
N THR A 14 -28.14 -13.29 0.46
CA THR A 14 -27.30 -14.39 0.95
C THR A 14 -26.29 -14.75 -0.13
N PRO A 15 -25.01 -14.98 0.22
CA PRO A 15 -24.00 -15.43 -0.75
C PRO A 15 -24.53 -16.66 -1.48
N GLN A 16 -24.52 -16.66 -2.81
CA GLN A 16 -24.97 -17.77 -3.61
C GLN A 16 -24.12 -19.01 -3.28
N GLN A 17 -24.71 -20.02 -2.65
CA GLN A 17 -24.06 -21.29 -2.39
C GLN A 17 -24.19 -22.20 -3.61
N TRP A 18 -23.05 -22.51 -4.23
CA TRP A 18 -22.96 -23.46 -5.31
C TRP A 18 -22.86 -24.88 -4.76
N PRO A 19 -23.59 -25.87 -5.33
CA PRO A 19 -23.34 -27.26 -5.01
C PRO A 19 -21.86 -27.62 -5.18
N GLN A 20 -21.36 -28.54 -4.36
CA GLN A 20 -19.99 -29.03 -4.49
C GLN A 20 -19.80 -29.65 -5.90
N HIS A 21 -18.70 -29.31 -6.57
CA HIS A 21 -18.36 -29.75 -7.94
C HIS A 21 -19.34 -29.32 -9.05
N SER A 22 -20.19 -28.32 -8.82
CA SER A 22 -21.10 -27.80 -9.85
C SER A 22 -20.32 -27.21 -11.03
N MET A 23 -20.63 -27.68 -12.23
CA MET A 23 -20.07 -27.16 -13.49
C MET A 23 -20.64 -25.78 -13.87
N ASP A 24 -21.78 -25.39 -13.28
CA ASP A 24 -22.42 -24.07 -13.48
C ASP A 24 -21.74 -22.96 -12.65
N ARG A 25 -20.85 -23.35 -11.73
CA ARG A 25 -20.09 -22.39 -10.95
C ARG A 25 -19.20 -21.57 -11.86
N PRO A 26 -19.14 -20.21 -11.69
CA PRO A 26 -18.26 -19.36 -12.48
C PRO A 26 -16.80 -19.84 -12.45
N ARG A 27 -16.19 -19.95 -13.59
CA ARG A 27 -14.77 -20.32 -13.70
C ARG A 27 -13.90 -19.12 -13.39
N PRO A 28 -12.78 -19.32 -12.68
CA PRO A 28 -11.81 -18.25 -12.48
C PRO A 28 -11.25 -17.77 -13.83
N ALA A 29 -11.03 -16.47 -13.96
CA ALA A 29 -10.39 -15.91 -15.13
C ALA A 29 -8.95 -16.45 -15.27
N VAL A 30 -8.52 -16.69 -16.50
CA VAL A 30 -7.12 -17.06 -16.78
C VAL A 30 -6.27 -15.80 -16.80
N VAL A 31 -5.26 -15.77 -15.95
CA VAL A 31 -4.29 -14.68 -15.85
C VAL A 31 -2.90 -15.21 -16.20
N ASN A 32 -2.19 -14.55 -17.12
CA ASN A 32 -0.79 -14.83 -17.36
C ASN A 32 0.02 -14.38 -16.13
N PRO A 33 0.79 -15.27 -15.46
CA PRO A 33 1.47 -14.95 -14.21
C PRO A 33 2.79 -14.17 -14.38
N GLY A 34 3.17 -13.81 -15.62
CA GLY A 34 4.40 -13.05 -15.86
C GLY A 34 4.49 -11.78 -14.99
N PRO A 35 5.70 -11.24 -14.69
CA PRO A 35 5.85 -9.97 -14.00
C PRO A 35 5.76 -8.78 -14.99
N PRO A 36 4.72 -7.90 -14.92
CA PRO A 36 3.53 -8.01 -14.06
C PRO A 36 2.52 -9.03 -14.57
N PRO A 37 1.59 -9.52 -13.73
CA PRO A 37 0.45 -10.32 -14.18
C PRO A 37 -0.40 -9.58 -15.23
N SER A 38 -1.02 -10.33 -16.15
CA SER A 38 -1.71 -9.73 -17.30
C SER A 38 -2.95 -8.88 -16.95
N ASP A 39 -3.47 -9.01 -15.74
CA ASP A 39 -4.57 -8.21 -15.20
C ASP A 39 -4.10 -7.09 -14.26
N ALA A 40 -2.79 -6.87 -14.15
CA ALA A 40 -2.22 -5.81 -13.34
C ALA A 40 -2.30 -4.44 -14.02
N ILE A 41 -2.46 -3.42 -13.21
CA ILE A 41 -2.33 -2.02 -13.59
C ILE A 41 -0.89 -1.62 -13.30
N VAL A 42 -0.12 -1.34 -14.35
CA VAL A 42 1.26 -0.89 -14.22
C VAL A 42 1.26 0.60 -13.86
N LEU A 43 1.82 0.92 -12.69
CA LEU A 43 1.95 2.30 -12.22
C LEU A 43 3.30 2.91 -12.59
N PHE A 44 4.34 2.08 -12.73
CA PHE A 44 5.65 2.52 -13.20
C PHE A 44 6.43 1.35 -13.81
N ASP A 45 6.78 1.51 -15.08
CA ASP A 45 7.53 0.53 -15.89
C ASP A 45 8.96 0.97 -16.24
N GLY A 46 9.43 2.04 -15.58
CA GLY A 46 10.76 2.61 -15.82
C GLY A 46 10.82 3.75 -16.83
N LYS A 47 9.69 4.18 -17.43
CA LYS A 47 9.68 5.14 -18.53
C LYS A 47 9.30 6.55 -18.09
N ASP A 48 8.16 6.72 -17.44
CA ASP A 48 7.61 8.03 -17.09
C ASP A 48 6.73 8.00 -15.83
N LEU A 49 6.30 9.17 -15.39
CA LEU A 49 5.43 9.38 -14.26
C LEU A 49 3.98 9.73 -14.66
N SER A 50 3.51 9.31 -15.83
CA SER A 50 2.16 9.62 -16.34
C SER A 50 1.03 9.14 -15.41
N GLN A 51 1.29 8.08 -14.62
CA GLN A 51 0.36 7.54 -13.62
C GLN A 51 0.45 8.24 -12.26
N TRP A 52 1.31 9.25 -12.11
CA TRP A 52 1.60 9.90 -10.84
C TRP A 52 1.39 11.40 -10.88
N ARG A 53 1.05 11.98 -9.73
CA ARG A 53 0.85 13.42 -9.51
C ARG A 53 1.54 13.84 -8.21
N SER A 54 1.84 15.12 -8.09
CA SER A 54 2.17 15.75 -6.80
C SER A 54 0.98 15.58 -5.85
N ASP A 55 1.21 15.08 -4.64
CA ASP A 55 0.16 14.95 -3.63
C ASP A 55 -0.34 16.32 -3.13
N ALA A 56 0.50 17.34 -3.19
CA ALA A 56 0.19 18.66 -2.65
C ALA A 56 -0.82 19.45 -3.51
N ASP A 57 -0.73 19.33 -4.84
CA ASP A 57 -1.45 20.22 -5.77
C ASP A 57 -1.96 19.53 -7.03
N SER A 58 -1.81 18.20 -7.11
CA SER A 58 -2.18 17.38 -8.27
C SER A 58 -1.45 17.75 -9.58
N SER A 59 -0.43 18.57 -9.53
CA SER A 59 0.46 18.85 -10.67
C SER A 59 1.29 17.64 -11.07
N ALA A 60 2.09 17.72 -12.13
CA ALA A 60 2.99 16.64 -12.52
C ALA A 60 3.98 16.32 -11.38
N ALA A 61 4.18 15.03 -11.10
CA ALA A 61 5.18 14.58 -10.14
C ALA A 61 6.59 15.02 -10.58
N LYS A 62 7.44 15.43 -9.63
CA LYS A 62 8.73 16.09 -9.88
C LYS A 62 9.95 15.22 -9.60
N TRP A 63 9.74 13.93 -9.25
CA TRP A 63 10.83 12.99 -9.01
C TRP A 63 11.57 12.66 -10.30
N THR A 64 12.80 12.21 -10.21
CA THR A 64 13.68 11.98 -11.36
C THR A 64 13.54 10.57 -11.89
N VAL A 65 13.15 10.41 -13.15
CA VAL A 65 13.17 9.11 -13.85
C VAL A 65 14.49 8.96 -14.59
N ARG A 66 15.19 7.84 -14.34
CA ARG A 66 16.43 7.47 -15.03
C ARG A 66 16.72 5.98 -14.87
N ASP A 67 17.42 5.39 -15.79
CA ASP A 67 17.93 4.01 -15.72
C ASP A 67 16.87 2.96 -15.30
N GLY A 68 15.60 3.15 -15.73
CA GLY A 68 14.50 2.26 -15.46
C GLY A 68 13.92 2.36 -14.03
N TYR A 69 14.29 3.36 -13.25
CA TYR A 69 13.72 3.64 -11.93
C TYR A 69 13.34 5.12 -11.75
N VAL A 70 12.52 5.39 -10.76
CA VAL A 70 12.25 6.75 -10.29
C VAL A 70 12.98 6.98 -8.96
N GLU A 71 13.63 8.13 -8.82
CA GLU A 71 14.34 8.55 -7.62
C GLU A 71 13.66 9.76 -6.98
N VAL A 72 13.45 9.67 -5.67
CA VAL A 72 12.99 10.81 -4.88
C VAL A 72 13.92 12.00 -5.12
N LYS A 73 13.34 13.12 -5.51
CA LYS A 73 14.04 14.41 -5.54
C LYS A 73 13.71 15.15 -4.24
N PRO A 74 14.61 15.16 -3.25
CA PRO A 74 14.33 15.70 -1.93
C PRO A 74 13.76 17.12 -1.97
N GLY A 75 12.72 17.36 -1.17
CA GLY A 75 12.04 18.65 -1.05
C GLY A 75 11.04 18.96 -2.19
N THR A 76 10.77 18.01 -3.09
CA THR A 76 9.74 18.21 -4.11
C THR A 76 8.37 17.64 -3.72
N GLY A 77 8.30 16.98 -2.58
CA GLY A 77 7.07 16.45 -1.97
C GLY A 77 6.72 15.03 -2.40
N THR A 78 5.78 14.47 -1.68
CA THR A 78 5.18 13.16 -1.88
C THR A 78 4.47 13.08 -3.24
N MET A 79 4.56 11.94 -3.91
CA MET A 79 3.76 11.68 -5.11
C MET A 79 2.64 10.70 -4.82
N ALA A 80 1.51 10.90 -5.50
CA ALA A 80 0.30 10.09 -5.41
C ALA A 80 -0.06 9.51 -6.76
N SER A 81 -0.59 8.28 -6.80
CA SER A 81 -1.14 7.73 -8.04
C SER A 81 -2.32 8.57 -8.52
N ALA A 82 -2.44 8.77 -9.83
CA ALA A 82 -3.54 9.53 -10.43
C ALA A 82 -4.91 8.83 -10.23
N ARG A 83 -4.88 7.52 -9.95
CA ARG A 83 -6.04 6.67 -9.71
C ARG A 83 -6.05 6.19 -8.27
N GLY A 84 -7.25 6.10 -7.68
CA GLY A 84 -7.48 5.51 -6.36
C GLY A 84 -7.68 3.99 -6.41
N PHE A 85 -7.32 3.31 -5.32
CA PHE A 85 -7.42 1.87 -5.12
C PHE A 85 -8.01 1.55 -3.74
N GLY A 86 -8.68 0.41 -3.62
CA GLY A 86 -9.21 -0.15 -2.38
C GLY A 86 -8.45 -1.42 -1.97
N ASP A 87 -9.10 -2.59 -2.09
CA ASP A 87 -8.42 -3.88 -1.86
C ASP A 87 -7.47 -4.19 -3.00
N VAL A 88 -6.22 -4.50 -2.67
CA VAL A 88 -5.17 -4.66 -3.69
C VAL A 88 -4.15 -5.75 -3.35
N GLN A 89 -3.60 -6.32 -4.42
CA GLN A 89 -2.26 -6.88 -4.44
C GLN A 89 -1.34 -5.83 -5.06
N LEU A 90 -0.31 -5.41 -4.32
CA LEU A 90 0.71 -4.46 -4.79
C LEU A 90 2.06 -5.16 -4.85
N HIS A 91 2.79 -4.95 -5.94
CA HIS A 91 4.24 -5.21 -6.00
C HIS A 91 4.98 -3.90 -6.22
N ILE A 92 6.05 -3.70 -5.49
CA ILE A 92 6.92 -2.53 -5.62
C ILE A 92 8.35 -2.87 -5.22
N GLU A 93 9.29 -2.54 -6.10
CA GLU A 93 10.71 -2.63 -5.76
C GLU A 93 11.24 -1.26 -5.35
N TRP A 94 12.08 -1.26 -4.32
CA TRP A 94 12.72 -0.06 -3.78
C TRP A 94 14.17 -0.29 -3.41
N ALA A 95 14.95 0.77 -3.37
CA ALA A 95 16.33 0.73 -2.91
C ALA A 95 16.69 2.02 -2.18
N THR A 96 17.46 1.87 -1.10
CA THR A 96 18.04 2.99 -0.37
C THR A 96 19.24 3.56 -1.14
N PRO A 97 19.73 4.76 -0.82
CA PRO A 97 20.99 5.25 -1.36
C PRO A 97 22.13 4.25 -1.12
N ALA A 98 23.00 4.06 -2.10
CA ALA A 98 24.13 3.11 -2.00
C ALA A 98 25.14 3.48 -0.91
N VAL A 99 25.25 4.78 -0.63
CA VAL A 99 26.05 5.30 0.48
C VAL A 99 25.10 5.62 1.62
N ALA A 100 25.13 4.82 2.69
CA ALA A 100 24.35 5.07 3.88
C ALA A 100 24.78 6.39 4.55
N LYS A 101 23.79 7.24 4.87
CA LYS A 101 23.98 8.50 5.59
C LYS A 101 22.94 8.60 6.69
N GLY A 102 23.34 9.09 7.85
CA GLY A 102 22.49 9.16 9.04
C GLY A 102 22.35 7.82 9.78
N GLU A 103 21.55 7.82 10.80
CA GLU A 103 21.24 6.68 11.66
C GLU A 103 19.74 6.64 11.96
N GLY A 104 19.23 5.48 12.39
CA GLY A 104 17.83 5.31 12.75
C GLY A 104 16.90 5.75 11.63
N GLN A 105 15.94 6.61 11.91
CA GLN A 105 14.92 7.08 10.96
C GLN A 105 15.43 8.10 9.93
N GLU A 106 16.63 8.62 10.09
CA GLU A 106 17.22 9.54 9.12
C GLU A 106 18.00 8.82 8.00
N ARG A 107 18.17 7.50 8.12
CA ARG A 107 18.95 6.71 7.21
C ARG A 107 18.07 6.05 6.15
N GLY A 108 18.05 6.62 4.94
CA GLY A 108 17.34 6.06 3.78
C GLY A 108 15.86 5.80 4.05
N ASN A 109 15.10 6.86 4.33
CA ASN A 109 13.70 6.82 4.77
C ASN A 109 12.74 7.23 3.65
N SER A 110 11.60 6.54 3.60
CA SER A 110 10.41 6.84 2.81
C SER A 110 9.23 6.05 3.38
N GLY A 111 8.04 6.18 2.77
CA GLY A 111 6.83 5.43 3.11
C GLY A 111 6.01 5.09 1.88
N ILE A 112 5.36 3.93 1.90
CA ILE A 112 4.36 3.51 0.93
C ILE A 112 3.00 3.57 1.62
N PHE A 113 2.14 4.50 1.22
CA PHE A 113 0.85 4.70 1.87
C PHE A 113 -0.26 4.08 1.03
N LEU A 114 -0.78 2.93 1.46
CA LEU A 114 -1.98 2.32 0.91
C LEU A 114 -3.16 3.26 1.18
N MET A 115 -3.94 3.57 0.15
CA MET A 115 -5.03 4.55 0.20
C MET A 115 -4.57 5.95 0.68
N GLY A 116 -3.26 6.24 0.63
CA GLY A 116 -2.70 7.51 1.13
C GLY A 116 -2.79 7.71 2.64
N ILE A 117 -3.16 6.68 3.40
CA ILE A 117 -3.51 6.75 4.83
C ILE A 117 -2.73 5.72 5.66
N TYR A 118 -2.49 4.51 5.12
CA TYR A 118 -1.95 3.35 5.83
C TYR A 118 -0.53 3.09 5.36
N GLU A 119 0.44 3.47 6.17
CA GLU A 119 1.86 3.42 5.81
C GLU A 119 2.48 2.05 6.06
N LEU A 120 3.10 1.52 5.00
CA LEU A 120 4.13 0.49 5.06
C LEU A 120 5.49 1.19 5.01
N GLN A 121 6.27 1.06 6.07
CA GLN A 121 7.55 1.76 6.22
C GLN A 121 8.60 1.28 5.21
N VAL A 122 9.33 2.23 4.65
CA VAL A 122 10.53 2.02 3.83
C VAL A 122 11.73 2.68 4.54
N LEU A 123 12.72 1.88 4.89
CA LEU A 123 13.89 2.35 5.64
C LEU A 123 15.13 1.53 5.27
N ASP A 124 16.31 2.10 5.36
CA ASP A 124 17.53 1.33 5.44
C ASP A 124 17.63 0.69 6.83
N SER A 125 17.09 -0.52 6.97
CA SER A 125 17.10 -1.29 8.21
C SER A 125 18.23 -2.30 8.29
N TYR A 126 19.17 -2.29 7.33
CA TYR A 126 20.33 -3.17 7.34
C TYR A 126 21.37 -2.67 8.35
N GLN A 127 21.59 -3.40 9.45
CA GLN A 127 22.50 -2.98 10.53
C GLN A 127 22.25 -1.54 10.98
N ASN A 128 20.99 -1.20 11.23
CA ASN A 128 20.55 0.14 11.60
C ASN A 128 19.52 0.04 12.72
N ASP A 129 19.90 0.49 13.92
CA ASP A 129 19.04 0.45 15.08
C ASP A 129 18.04 1.62 15.08
N THR A 130 16.77 1.27 15.28
CA THR A 130 15.69 2.22 15.48
C THR A 130 14.53 1.51 16.20
N TYR A 131 13.49 2.26 16.54
CA TYR A 131 12.31 1.64 17.16
C TYR A 131 11.68 0.58 16.22
N PRO A 132 11.27 -0.58 16.77
CA PRO A 132 10.86 -1.74 15.97
C PRO A 132 9.69 -1.49 15.02
N ASP A 133 8.71 -0.68 15.45
CA ASP A 133 7.54 -0.31 14.65
C ASP A 133 7.79 0.83 13.63
N GLY A 134 9.06 1.21 13.44
CA GLY A 134 9.55 2.09 12.38
C GLY A 134 10.61 1.44 11.50
N GLN A 135 10.88 0.13 11.63
CA GLN A 135 11.75 -0.64 10.74
C GLN A 135 11.12 -0.81 9.35
N ALA A 136 11.93 -1.13 8.35
CA ALA A 136 11.41 -1.49 7.02
C ALA A 136 10.37 -2.60 7.12
N GLY A 137 9.19 -2.39 6.53
CA GLY A 137 8.08 -3.34 6.57
C GLY A 137 7.21 -3.29 7.83
N ALA A 138 7.46 -2.36 8.74
CA ALA A 138 6.50 -2.07 9.81
C ALA A 138 5.20 -1.49 9.22
N VAL A 139 4.07 -1.84 9.79
CA VAL A 139 2.89 -0.97 9.75
C VAL A 139 3.20 0.18 10.70
N TYR A 140 3.57 1.33 10.14
CA TYR A 140 4.27 2.40 10.87
C TYR A 140 3.57 2.82 12.16
N GLY A 141 4.32 2.74 13.28
CA GLY A 141 3.84 3.08 14.61
C GLY A 141 2.77 2.13 15.18
N GLN A 142 2.48 0.99 14.50
CA GLN A 142 1.45 0.04 14.95
C GLN A 142 1.98 -1.38 15.15
N ASN A 143 2.78 -1.89 14.20
CA ASN A 143 3.27 -3.27 14.27
C ASN A 143 4.66 -3.40 13.64
N PRO A 144 5.67 -3.92 14.35
CA PRO A 144 6.96 -4.22 13.75
C PRO A 144 6.87 -5.38 12.76
N PRO A 145 7.83 -5.52 11.83
CA PRO A 145 7.94 -6.70 11.01
C PRO A 145 8.30 -7.93 11.86
N LEU A 146 7.82 -9.12 11.49
CA LEU A 146 8.12 -10.38 12.17
C LEU A 146 9.61 -10.70 12.18
N VAL A 147 10.31 -10.35 11.11
CA VAL A 147 11.75 -10.50 10.92
C VAL A 147 12.27 -9.37 10.03
N ASN A 148 13.59 -9.16 9.99
CA ASN A 148 14.23 -8.15 9.14
C ASN A 148 15.04 -8.82 8.01
N PRO A 149 14.44 -9.09 6.82
CA PRO A 149 15.14 -9.66 5.68
C PRO A 149 15.72 -8.61 4.72
N THR A 150 16.01 -7.39 5.19
CA THR A 150 16.57 -6.32 4.35
C THR A 150 17.98 -6.66 3.88
N LYS A 151 18.26 -6.32 2.62
CA LYS A 151 19.59 -6.34 2.03
C LYS A 151 20.30 -5.02 2.31
N GLY A 152 21.61 -4.98 2.11
CA GLY A 152 22.42 -3.79 2.35
C GLY A 152 22.06 -2.57 1.50
N PRO A 153 22.58 -1.37 1.88
CA PRO A 153 22.33 -0.13 1.16
C PRO A 153 22.58 -0.25 -0.34
N GLY A 154 21.74 0.42 -1.13
CA GLY A 154 21.83 0.41 -2.59
C GLY A 154 21.28 -0.82 -3.29
N GLN A 155 21.05 -1.92 -2.58
CA GLN A 155 20.48 -3.14 -3.15
C GLN A 155 18.96 -3.02 -3.29
N TRP A 156 18.41 -3.61 -4.36
CA TRP A 156 16.98 -3.64 -4.60
C TRP A 156 16.28 -4.61 -3.64
N GLN A 157 15.26 -4.09 -2.99
CA GLN A 157 14.31 -4.80 -2.14
C GLN A 157 12.99 -4.92 -2.89
N ALA A 158 12.17 -5.92 -2.57
CA ALA A 158 10.82 -6.05 -3.12
C ALA A 158 9.81 -6.21 -1.98
N TYR A 159 8.74 -5.43 -2.04
CA TYR A 159 7.53 -5.70 -1.28
C TYR A 159 6.47 -6.34 -2.17
N ASP A 160 5.89 -7.43 -1.69
CA ASP A 160 4.64 -7.99 -2.16
C ASP A 160 3.61 -7.83 -1.05
N VAL A 161 2.55 -7.05 -1.33
CA VAL A 161 1.56 -6.61 -0.33
C VAL A 161 0.18 -7.08 -0.75
N ILE A 162 -0.56 -7.68 0.18
CA ILE A 162 -2.01 -7.87 0.08
C ILE A 162 -2.63 -6.93 1.11
N PHE A 163 -3.42 -5.99 0.64
CA PHE A 163 -4.11 -5.01 1.48
C PHE A 163 -5.61 -5.10 1.29
N HIS A 164 -6.33 -5.20 2.41
CA HIS A 164 -7.77 -5.07 2.48
C HIS A 164 -8.12 -3.77 3.20
N ARG A 165 -8.87 -2.90 2.52
CA ARG A 165 -9.31 -1.62 3.08
C ARG A 165 -10.29 -1.82 4.25
N PRO A 166 -10.45 -0.84 5.12
CA PRO A 166 -11.50 -0.88 6.11
C PRO A 166 -12.87 -0.82 5.43
N ARG A 167 -13.88 -1.34 6.13
CA ARG A 167 -15.28 -1.23 5.73
C ARG A 167 -16.01 -0.39 6.77
N PHE A 168 -16.93 0.43 6.30
CA PHE A 168 -17.73 1.29 7.15
C PHE A 168 -19.21 1.03 6.93
N ASN A 169 -19.98 1.13 8.00
CA ASN A 169 -21.44 1.12 7.96
C ASN A 169 -21.97 2.44 7.38
N ALA A 170 -23.26 2.49 7.05
CA ALA A 170 -23.90 3.68 6.50
C ALA A 170 -23.89 4.89 7.47
N ASP A 171 -23.79 4.65 8.77
CA ASP A 171 -23.67 5.66 9.82
C ASP A 171 -22.22 6.17 10.02
N GLY A 172 -21.25 5.64 9.25
CA GLY A 172 -19.84 5.98 9.33
C GLY A 172 -19.05 5.23 10.40
N SER A 173 -19.70 4.35 11.17
CA SER A 173 -18.99 3.46 12.11
C SER A 173 -18.18 2.40 11.38
N LEU A 174 -17.09 1.93 12.00
CA LEU A 174 -16.26 0.86 11.45
C LEU A 174 -17.02 -0.47 11.47
N ASP A 175 -17.12 -1.15 10.33
CA ASP A 175 -17.61 -2.53 10.21
C ASP A 175 -16.43 -3.52 10.28
N LYS A 176 -15.38 -3.28 9.46
CA LYS A 176 -14.19 -4.12 9.44
C LYS A 176 -12.94 -3.24 9.36
N PRO A 177 -11.91 -3.51 10.18
CA PRO A 177 -10.63 -2.79 10.08
C PRO A 177 -9.88 -3.16 8.80
N ALA A 178 -8.92 -2.32 8.41
CA ALA A 178 -7.99 -2.65 7.36
C ALA A 178 -7.09 -3.81 7.77
N ARG A 179 -6.63 -4.61 6.78
CA ARG A 179 -5.70 -5.73 7.00
C ARG A 179 -4.57 -5.69 5.99
N MET A 180 -3.39 -6.10 6.44
CA MET A 180 -2.20 -6.10 5.61
C MET A 180 -1.40 -7.38 5.80
N THR A 181 -1.06 -8.03 4.66
CA THR A 181 -0.06 -9.10 4.60
C THR A 181 1.08 -8.61 3.73
N VAL A 182 2.32 -8.76 4.19
CA VAL A 182 3.50 -8.26 3.48
C VAL A 182 4.60 -9.30 3.44
N LEU A 183 5.15 -9.50 2.25
CA LEU A 183 6.43 -10.18 2.07
C LEU A 183 7.49 -9.14 1.67
N LEU A 184 8.64 -9.18 2.34
CA LEU A 184 9.84 -8.43 1.95
C LEU A 184 10.88 -9.41 1.43
N ASN A 185 11.30 -9.23 0.18
CA ASN A 185 12.25 -10.14 -0.48
C ASN A 185 11.79 -11.63 -0.45
N GLY A 186 10.47 -11.87 -0.53
CA GLY A 186 9.86 -13.19 -0.46
C GLY A 186 9.69 -13.76 0.96
N VAL A 187 10.10 -13.03 2.01
CA VAL A 187 9.95 -13.44 3.40
C VAL A 187 8.73 -12.76 4.03
N LEU A 188 7.84 -13.52 4.66
CA LEU A 188 6.66 -13.00 5.36
C LEU A 188 7.09 -12.14 6.55
N ILE A 189 6.64 -10.88 6.56
CA ILE A 189 6.95 -9.90 7.60
C ILE A 189 5.72 -9.29 8.26
N GLN A 190 4.56 -9.35 7.61
CA GLN A 190 3.26 -9.03 8.19
C GLN A 190 2.28 -10.13 7.79
N ASP A 191 1.65 -10.78 8.77
CA ASP A 191 0.70 -11.87 8.54
C ASP A 191 -0.72 -11.41 8.87
N ASN A 192 -1.43 -10.95 7.83
CA ASN A 192 -2.84 -10.52 7.95
C ASN A 192 -3.09 -9.59 9.14
N PHE A 193 -2.12 -8.70 9.42
CA PHE A 193 -2.19 -7.77 10.55
C PHE A 193 -3.40 -6.85 10.41
N GLU A 194 -4.17 -6.74 11.49
CA GLU A 194 -5.34 -5.86 11.59
C GLU A 194 -4.88 -4.48 12.09
N LEU A 195 -4.99 -3.48 11.23
CA LEU A 195 -4.61 -2.11 11.56
C LEU A 195 -5.58 -1.51 12.58
N VAL A 196 -5.07 -0.68 13.47
CA VAL A 196 -5.88 -0.02 14.51
C VAL A 196 -6.42 1.34 14.10
N GLY A 197 -6.11 1.78 12.86
CA GLY A 197 -6.52 3.06 12.28
C GLY A 197 -5.48 3.59 11.30
N PRO A 198 -5.57 4.86 10.87
CA PRO A 198 -4.53 5.55 10.12
C PRO A 198 -3.19 5.50 10.83
N THR A 199 -2.10 5.35 10.06
CA THR A 199 -0.75 5.44 10.61
C THR A 199 -0.37 6.90 10.85
N ALA A 200 0.28 7.19 11.97
CA ALA A 200 0.77 8.53 12.28
C ALA A 200 1.94 8.47 13.27
N ASN A 201 2.87 9.44 13.15
CA ASN A 201 4.01 9.51 14.06
C ASN A 201 3.56 9.77 15.51
N ARG A 202 3.85 8.81 16.42
CA ARG A 202 3.54 8.87 17.86
C ARG A 202 2.06 9.10 18.19
N GLN A 203 1.16 8.70 17.31
CA GLN A 203 -0.28 8.83 17.47
C GLN A 203 -0.99 7.58 16.94
N GLN A 204 -2.17 7.29 17.50
CA GLN A 204 -3.09 6.27 17.00
C GLN A 204 -4.46 6.91 16.72
N PRO A 205 -4.60 7.62 15.59
CA PRO A 205 -5.89 8.21 15.26
C PRO A 205 -6.92 7.12 14.99
N PRO A 206 -8.17 7.32 15.45
CA PRO A 206 -9.23 6.35 15.20
C PRO A 206 -9.60 6.32 13.72
N TYR A 207 -10.19 5.20 13.30
CA TYR A 207 -10.81 5.13 11.98
C TYR A 207 -11.84 6.24 11.79
N ARG A 208 -11.84 6.82 10.62
CA ARG A 208 -12.88 7.74 10.13
C ARG A 208 -13.30 7.30 8.75
N MET A 209 -14.59 7.32 8.48
CA MET A 209 -15.12 7.00 7.15
C MET A 209 -14.43 7.81 6.07
N HIS A 210 -14.00 7.13 5.01
CA HIS A 210 -13.38 7.71 3.83
C HIS A 210 -13.86 6.97 2.57
N PRO A 211 -13.63 7.51 1.36
CA PRO A 211 -13.97 6.82 0.11
C PRO A 211 -13.35 5.43 0.02
N ASP A 212 -14.02 4.55 -0.71
CA ASP A 212 -13.61 3.17 -0.93
C ASP A 212 -12.31 3.03 -1.73
N LYS A 213 -11.95 4.05 -2.51
CA LYS A 213 -10.75 4.10 -3.34
C LYS A 213 -10.04 5.43 -3.15
N LEU A 214 -8.79 5.38 -2.71
CA LEU A 214 -7.92 6.53 -2.53
C LEU A 214 -6.54 6.23 -3.15
N PRO A 215 -5.74 7.26 -3.48
CA PRO A 215 -4.43 7.08 -4.12
C PRO A 215 -3.44 6.26 -3.29
N LEU A 216 -2.59 5.48 -3.97
CA LEU A 216 -1.32 5.03 -3.42
C LEU A 216 -0.36 6.22 -3.38
N LYS A 217 0.38 6.41 -2.27
CA LYS A 217 1.38 7.49 -2.18
C LYS A 217 2.76 6.93 -1.88
N LEU A 218 3.78 7.62 -2.41
CA LEU A 218 5.18 7.39 -2.08
C LEU A 218 5.76 8.66 -1.49
N GLN A 219 6.37 8.53 -0.30
CA GLN A 219 6.79 9.68 0.50
C GLN A 219 8.15 10.24 0.08
N ASP A 220 8.25 11.58 0.00
CA ASP A 220 9.51 12.30 0.06
C ASP A 220 9.84 12.59 1.54
N HIS A 221 10.75 11.84 2.12
CA HIS A 221 11.28 12.05 3.47
C HIS A 221 12.68 12.70 3.47
N GLY A 222 13.05 13.35 2.37
CA GLY A 222 14.35 14.01 2.23
C GLY A 222 15.52 13.10 1.83
N ASN A 223 15.29 11.81 1.61
CA ASN A 223 16.31 10.87 1.15
C ASN A 223 16.07 10.49 -0.32
N PRO A 224 17.13 10.35 -1.15
CA PRO A 224 16.99 9.96 -2.55
C PRO A 224 16.75 8.47 -2.71
N MET A 225 15.61 8.03 -2.21
CA MET A 225 15.12 6.67 -2.34
C MET A 225 14.76 6.38 -3.79
N ARG A 226 14.89 5.13 -4.22
CA ARG A 226 14.61 4.70 -5.59
C ARG A 226 13.50 3.68 -5.61
N PHE A 227 12.63 3.76 -6.62
CA PHE A 227 11.52 2.84 -6.81
C PHE A 227 11.47 2.40 -8.27
N ARG A 228 11.05 1.14 -8.52
CA ARG A 228 10.82 0.59 -9.85
C ARG A 228 9.81 -0.55 -9.80
N ASN A 229 9.41 -1.04 -10.97
CA ASN A 229 8.57 -2.21 -11.13
C ASN A 229 7.32 -2.14 -10.22
N ILE A 230 6.53 -1.05 -10.37
CA ILE A 230 5.37 -0.78 -9.52
C ILE A 230 4.11 -1.19 -10.27
N TRP A 231 3.40 -2.19 -9.75
CA TRP A 231 2.11 -2.60 -10.30
C TRP A 231 1.12 -3.01 -9.22
N ILE A 232 -0.15 -2.91 -9.55
CA ILE A 232 -1.27 -3.19 -8.66
C ILE A 232 -2.29 -4.07 -9.37
N ARG A 233 -2.86 -5.06 -8.66
CA ARG A 233 -4.10 -5.75 -9.03
C ARG A 233 -5.19 -5.38 -8.06
N ALA A 234 -6.37 -4.97 -8.56
CA ALA A 234 -7.55 -4.83 -7.71
C ALA A 234 -8.07 -6.22 -7.33
N LEU A 235 -8.45 -6.40 -6.06
CA LEU A 235 -9.00 -7.65 -5.52
C LEU A 235 -10.54 -7.58 -5.34
N GLU A 236 -11.16 -6.50 -5.86
CA GLU A 236 -12.62 -6.24 -5.83
C GLU A 236 -13.29 -6.55 -7.15
#